data_7146562b39fe4a90dc43e66aa3923bc0
#
_entry.id   7146562b39fe4a90dc43e66aa3923bc0
#
_cell.length_a   1.000
_cell.length_b   1.000
_cell.length_c   1.000
_cell.angle_alpha   90.00
_cell.angle_beta   90.00
_cell.angle_gamma   90.00
#
_symmetry.space_group_name_H-M   'P 1'
#
loop_
_entity.id
_entity.type
_entity.pdbx_description
1 polymer ?
#
loop_
_entity_poly.entity_id
_entity_poly.type
_entity_poly.pdbx_seq_one_letter_code
_entity_poly.pdbx_strand_id
1 'polypeptide(L)'
;YDFIGFDLGKVKPLFSVKTLQNFIKNYYKDKPLEHCIITQGLDKAKSKFLPAQGNQRELYDMKNMCWQIDSSPADFIVRDDETLEPFRPHILSVVDVFSGMGVATLVGKSNSLSLTRLLWKAIDKFGKPDMIKGDNGKDYLSKDFQSLLDSLNISYDAAIAYAGEQKALVERRFGTLQRARLSQMHGHIGNSLAKREMIEQKTPKKERKAKDEYGFAKKTNQKLLHTFSEACELLEAEVIKWNMSKVRRKKGVKTPLELWNSCDRSIVKISYEEFLFNAGNKELRVVGKKGINFESRVYKSALMPSVGTRVKCVQNIDNIKELFIYDLSGNFLCLALDESIAKLSKESYKMLKKGYESEVKAIKEVLKKDEIAAFTKLNIKQDLQDLQSAFENSLVEAKEVHQKSLAKEALKTQRELEEIKNNANADELILNAKKEINNDESEFDMEAFVEKKYFAG
;
A
#
# COMPACT_ATOMS: atom_id res chain seq x y z
N TYR A 1 -40.09 -6.32 -25.59
CA TYR A 1 -40.99 -7.09 -26.47
C TYR A 1 -41.14 -8.54 -25.97
N ASP A 2 -40.07 -9.17 -25.50
CA ASP A 2 -40.14 -10.54 -24.94
C ASP A 2 -41.02 -10.62 -23.66
N PHE A 3 -41.17 -9.50 -22.98
CA PHE A 3 -41.98 -9.40 -21.75
C PHE A 3 -43.48 -9.46 -21.98
N ILE A 4 -43.93 -9.32 -23.22
CA ILE A 4 -45.39 -9.29 -23.54
C ILE A 4 -45.85 -10.55 -24.31
N GLY A 5 -44.99 -11.55 -24.48
CA GLY A 5 -45.36 -12.80 -25.16
C GLY A 5 -45.72 -12.65 -26.64
N PHE A 6 -45.30 -11.58 -27.30
CA PHE A 6 -45.55 -11.37 -28.72
C PHE A 6 -44.52 -12.13 -29.56
N ASP A 7 -45.01 -13.00 -30.43
CA ASP A 7 -44.23 -13.63 -31.48
C ASP A 7 -43.81 -12.56 -32.51
N LEU A 8 -42.58 -12.00 -32.35
CA LEU A 8 -42.07 -10.93 -33.18
C LEU A 8 -41.99 -11.26 -34.66
N GLY A 9 -42.13 -12.52 -35.05
CA GLY A 9 -42.20 -12.95 -36.46
C GLY A 9 -43.53 -12.67 -37.14
N LYS A 10 -44.60 -12.44 -36.39
CA LYS A 10 -45.97 -12.32 -36.93
C LYS A 10 -46.60 -10.92 -36.81
N VAL A 11 -46.06 -10.04 -35.99
CA VAL A 11 -46.65 -8.69 -35.76
C VAL A 11 -45.60 -7.63 -36.13
N LYS A 12 -45.94 -6.74 -37.04
CA LYS A 12 -45.12 -5.55 -37.33
C LYS A 12 -45.08 -4.66 -36.09
N PRO A 13 -43.91 -4.30 -35.58
CA PRO A 13 -43.81 -3.38 -34.44
C PRO A 13 -44.42 -2.05 -34.78
N LEU A 14 -45.17 -1.44 -33.84
CA LEU A 14 -45.85 -0.16 -34.00
C LEU A 14 -44.94 0.99 -34.35
N PHE A 15 -43.63 0.86 -34.04
CA PHE A 15 -42.59 1.87 -34.33
C PHE A 15 -41.24 1.21 -34.54
N SER A 16 -40.39 1.92 -35.27
CA SER A 16 -39.03 1.41 -35.52
C SER A 16 -38.16 1.47 -34.27
N VAL A 17 -37.12 0.61 -34.21
CA VAL A 17 -36.09 0.64 -33.15
C VAL A 17 -35.46 2.04 -33.03
N LYS A 18 -35.27 2.72 -34.17
CA LYS A 18 -34.73 4.10 -34.23
C LYS A 18 -35.65 5.11 -33.56
N THR A 19 -36.98 4.95 -33.76
CA THR A 19 -38.02 5.80 -33.13
C THR A 19 -37.97 5.64 -31.62
N LEU A 20 -37.86 4.40 -31.14
CA LEU A 20 -37.73 4.09 -29.70
C LEU A 20 -36.42 4.68 -29.11
N GLN A 21 -35.32 4.49 -29.79
CA GLN A 21 -34.05 5.06 -29.37
C GLN A 21 -34.09 6.59 -29.29
N ASN A 22 -34.72 7.25 -30.28
CA ASN A 22 -34.88 8.70 -30.26
C ASN A 22 -35.82 9.15 -29.13
N PHE A 23 -36.89 8.40 -28.86
CA PHE A 23 -37.78 8.68 -27.74
C PHE A 23 -37.05 8.59 -26.40
N ILE A 24 -36.30 7.49 -26.14
CA ILE A 24 -35.51 7.29 -24.94
C ILE A 24 -34.51 8.43 -24.80
N LYS A 25 -33.75 8.74 -25.87
CA LYS A 25 -32.77 9.82 -25.86
C LYS A 25 -33.40 11.18 -25.52
N ASN A 26 -34.57 11.49 -26.07
CA ASN A 26 -35.24 12.76 -25.82
C ASN A 26 -35.85 12.79 -24.41
N TYR A 27 -36.43 11.71 -23.92
CA TYR A 27 -36.99 11.61 -22.57
C TYR A 27 -35.94 11.81 -21.47
N TYR A 28 -34.76 11.22 -21.66
CA TYR A 28 -33.68 11.34 -20.69
C TYR A 28 -32.69 12.51 -20.96
N LYS A 29 -32.97 13.37 -21.96
CA LYS A 29 -32.08 14.48 -22.30
C LYS A 29 -31.79 15.39 -21.12
N ASP A 30 -32.82 15.70 -20.33
CA ASP A 30 -32.73 16.57 -19.15
C ASP A 30 -32.70 15.80 -17.82
N LYS A 31 -32.59 14.46 -17.89
CA LYS A 31 -32.54 13.54 -16.72
C LYS A 31 -31.33 12.61 -16.78
N PRO A 32 -30.11 13.15 -16.90
CA PRO A 32 -28.91 12.32 -17.11
C PRO A 32 -28.58 11.42 -15.92
N LEU A 33 -28.89 11.83 -14.68
CA LEU A 33 -28.71 11.03 -13.46
C LEU A 33 -29.62 9.80 -13.48
N GLU A 34 -30.91 10.00 -13.71
CA GLU A 34 -31.92 8.93 -13.78
C GLU A 34 -31.57 7.91 -14.88
N HIS A 35 -31.20 8.40 -16.06
CA HIS A 35 -30.72 7.54 -17.14
C HIS A 35 -29.48 6.70 -16.74
N CYS A 36 -28.56 7.30 -16.05
CA CYS A 36 -27.36 6.60 -15.58
C CYS A 36 -27.71 5.53 -14.52
N ILE A 37 -28.62 5.82 -13.59
CA ILE A 37 -29.06 4.86 -12.58
C ILE A 37 -29.68 3.63 -13.24
N ILE A 38 -30.61 3.85 -14.19
CA ILE A 38 -31.34 2.78 -14.85
C ILE A 38 -30.43 1.94 -15.76
N THR A 39 -29.50 2.57 -16.47
CA THR A 39 -28.68 1.88 -17.49
C THR A 39 -27.35 1.34 -16.95
N GLN A 40 -26.77 1.96 -15.90
CA GLN A 40 -25.42 1.65 -15.40
C GLN A 40 -25.38 1.35 -13.90
N GLY A 41 -26.52 1.49 -13.22
CA GLY A 41 -26.64 1.25 -11.77
C GLY A 41 -26.27 2.45 -10.90
N LEU A 42 -26.68 2.35 -9.63
CA LEU A 42 -26.55 3.43 -8.64
C LEU A 42 -25.11 3.83 -8.37
N ASP A 43 -24.20 2.85 -8.25
CA ASP A 43 -22.78 3.11 -7.93
C ASP A 43 -22.09 3.89 -9.05
N LYS A 44 -22.41 3.57 -10.31
CA LYS A 44 -21.90 4.30 -11.45
C LYS A 44 -22.49 5.72 -11.53
N ALA A 45 -23.74 5.87 -11.17
CA ALA A 45 -24.39 7.18 -11.09
C ALA A 45 -23.77 8.04 -9.99
N LYS A 46 -23.54 7.50 -8.78
CA LYS A 46 -22.81 8.18 -7.71
C LYS A 46 -21.42 8.63 -8.17
N SER A 47 -20.63 7.73 -8.74
CA SER A 47 -19.29 8.06 -9.25
C SER A 47 -19.28 9.17 -10.31
N LYS A 48 -20.36 9.32 -11.08
CA LYS A 48 -20.42 10.27 -12.20
C LYS A 48 -21.06 11.60 -11.84
N PHE A 49 -22.02 11.62 -10.94
CA PHE A 49 -22.85 12.78 -10.65
C PHE A 49 -22.70 13.33 -9.24
N LEU A 50 -22.01 12.62 -8.35
CA LEU A 50 -21.67 13.19 -7.04
C LEU A 50 -20.78 14.41 -7.24
N PRO A 51 -21.13 15.59 -6.72
CA PRO A 51 -20.31 16.78 -6.85
C PRO A 51 -18.93 16.56 -6.21
N ALA A 52 -17.87 16.80 -6.95
CA ALA A 52 -16.52 16.78 -6.40
C ALA A 52 -16.36 17.97 -5.44
N GLN A 53 -16.14 17.69 -4.16
CA GLN A 53 -15.94 18.74 -3.16
C GLN A 53 -14.44 19.03 -2.98
N GLY A 54 -14.07 20.28 -3.23
CA GLY A 54 -12.75 20.80 -2.92
C GLY A 54 -11.65 20.43 -3.91
N ASN A 55 -10.49 21.01 -3.68
CA ASN A 55 -9.26 20.72 -4.41
C ASN A 55 -8.24 20.16 -3.41
N GLN A 56 -7.91 18.90 -3.48
CA GLN A 56 -6.97 18.26 -2.55
C GLN A 56 -5.61 18.98 -2.47
N ARG A 57 -5.20 19.66 -3.53
CA ARG A 57 -3.96 20.46 -3.54
C ARG A 57 -4.06 21.75 -2.75
N GLU A 58 -5.24 22.21 -2.46
CA GLU A 58 -5.45 23.36 -1.57
C GLU A 58 -5.39 22.95 -0.10
N LEU A 59 -5.68 21.67 0.17
CA LEU A 59 -5.54 21.08 1.52
C LEU A 59 -4.10 20.67 1.83
N TYR A 60 -3.34 20.26 0.81
CA TYR A 60 -1.96 19.79 0.93
C TYR A 60 -1.06 20.70 0.09
N ASP A 61 -0.70 21.84 0.65
CA ASP A 61 0.00 22.94 -0.04
C ASP A 61 1.53 22.86 0.03
N MET A 62 2.07 21.85 0.71
CA MET A 62 3.51 21.58 0.81
C MET A 62 3.85 20.16 0.38
N LYS A 63 5.10 19.98 -0.11
CA LYS A 63 5.64 18.65 -0.46
C LYS A 63 5.67 17.73 0.77
N ASN A 64 5.45 16.45 0.56
CA ASN A 64 5.43 15.42 1.61
C ASN A 64 4.34 15.56 2.69
N MET A 65 3.35 16.45 2.53
CA MET A 65 2.20 16.44 3.43
C MET A 65 1.31 15.22 3.17
N CYS A 66 1.04 14.93 1.91
CA CYS A 66 0.19 13.82 1.52
C CYS A 66 0.67 13.17 0.22
N TRP A 67 0.81 11.87 0.25
CA TRP A 67 1.01 11.07 -0.95
C TRP A 67 -0.25 10.29 -1.30
N GLN A 68 -0.52 10.11 -2.57
CA GLN A 68 -1.50 9.15 -3.05
C GLN A 68 -0.77 7.90 -3.54
N ILE A 69 -1.21 6.74 -3.06
CA ILE A 69 -0.71 5.43 -3.48
C ILE A 69 -1.84 4.62 -4.10
N ASP A 70 -1.55 3.94 -5.22
CA ASP A 70 -2.51 3.07 -5.87
C ASP A 70 -1.82 2.03 -6.74
N SER A 71 -2.57 0.98 -7.11
CA SER A 71 -2.14 -0.09 -8.01
C SER A 71 -3.11 -0.24 -9.17
N SER A 72 -2.59 -0.54 -10.35
CA SER A 72 -3.40 -0.81 -11.53
C SER A 72 -2.79 -1.95 -12.33
N PRO A 73 -3.59 -2.90 -12.84
CA PRO A 73 -3.09 -3.85 -13.83
C PRO A 73 -2.54 -3.08 -15.04
N ALA A 74 -1.37 -3.46 -15.52
CA ALA A 74 -0.80 -2.86 -16.71
C ALA A 74 -1.65 -3.16 -17.96
N ASP A 75 -1.75 -2.21 -18.90
CA ASP A 75 -2.45 -2.42 -20.17
C ASP A 75 -1.55 -3.08 -21.23
N PHE A 76 -0.56 -3.84 -20.78
CA PHE A 76 0.38 -4.59 -21.64
C PHE A 76 0.81 -5.89 -20.95
N ILE A 77 1.33 -6.81 -21.75
CA ILE A 77 1.90 -8.08 -21.33
C ILE A 77 3.41 -8.01 -21.51
N VAL A 78 4.12 -8.63 -20.58
CA VAL A 78 5.56 -8.82 -20.62
C VAL A 78 5.88 -10.32 -20.53
N ARG A 79 7.10 -10.71 -20.79
CA ARG A 79 7.60 -12.06 -20.50
C ARG A 79 8.51 -12.01 -19.27
N ASP A 80 8.47 -13.09 -18.52
CA ASP A 80 9.37 -13.29 -17.39
C ASP A 80 10.83 -13.38 -17.87
N ASP A 81 11.77 -12.85 -17.09
CA ASP A 81 13.18 -12.77 -17.50
C ASP A 81 13.85 -14.13 -17.60
N GLU A 82 13.43 -15.12 -16.77
CA GLU A 82 14.03 -16.45 -16.69
C GLU A 82 13.24 -17.48 -17.49
N THR A 83 11.92 -17.56 -17.22
CA THR A 83 11.04 -18.57 -17.82
C THR A 83 10.58 -18.19 -19.22
N LEU A 84 10.67 -16.92 -19.58
CA LEU A 84 10.14 -16.31 -20.81
C LEU A 84 8.63 -16.46 -20.99
N GLU A 85 7.92 -16.91 -19.97
CA GLU A 85 6.46 -17.03 -20.00
C GLU A 85 5.80 -15.65 -19.95
N PRO A 86 4.76 -15.44 -20.77
CA PRO A 86 4.05 -14.16 -20.80
C PRO A 86 3.16 -14.00 -19.56
N PHE A 87 3.16 -12.81 -18.98
CA PHE A 87 2.24 -12.45 -17.90
C PHE A 87 1.88 -10.97 -17.94
N ARG A 88 0.79 -10.61 -17.27
CA ARG A 88 0.33 -9.24 -17.12
C ARG A 88 0.79 -8.68 -15.78
N PRO A 89 1.71 -7.71 -15.74
CA PRO A 89 2.17 -7.13 -14.48
C PRO A 89 1.15 -6.12 -13.93
N HIS A 90 1.40 -5.67 -12.70
CA HIS A 90 0.73 -4.53 -12.07
C HIS A 90 1.68 -3.34 -11.99
N ILE A 91 1.17 -2.14 -12.20
CA ILE A 91 1.88 -0.89 -11.95
C ILE A 91 1.45 -0.40 -10.57
N LEU A 92 2.39 -0.23 -9.67
CA LEU A 92 2.20 0.46 -8.40
C LEU A 92 2.78 1.87 -8.52
N SER A 93 2.10 2.87 -7.99
CA SER A 93 2.58 4.25 -8.06
C SER A 93 2.27 5.04 -6.80
N VAL A 94 3.21 5.90 -6.44
CA VAL A 94 3.07 6.94 -5.40
C VAL A 94 3.20 8.30 -6.06
N VAL A 95 2.35 9.24 -5.67
CA VAL A 95 2.35 10.62 -6.17
C VAL A 95 2.20 11.61 -5.01
N ASP A 96 3.11 12.55 -4.89
CA ASP A 96 2.98 13.68 -3.99
C ASP A 96 1.84 14.61 -4.45
N VAL A 97 0.90 14.91 -3.57
CA VAL A 97 -0.33 15.66 -3.91
C VAL A 97 -0.01 17.10 -4.29
N PHE A 98 0.91 17.73 -3.59
CA PHE A 98 1.31 19.12 -3.84
C PHE A 98 1.93 19.27 -5.22
N SER A 99 3.03 18.62 -5.45
CA SER A 99 3.84 18.81 -6.66
C SER A 99 3.36 17.98 -7.85
N GLY A 100 2.85 16.77 -7.59
CA GLY A 100 2.59 15.75 -8.59
C GLY A 100 3.85 14.96 -8.96
N MET A 101 4.96 15.16 -8.24
CA MET A 101 6.13 14.28 -8.30
C MET A 101 5.74 12.87 -7.88
N GLY A 102 6.38 11.87 -8.44
CA GLY A 102 6.07 10.52 -8.00
C GLY A 102 7.03 9.49 -8.55
N VAL A 103 6.87 8.29 -8.04
CA VAL A 103 7.53 7.06 -8.48
C VAL A 103 6.51 6.02 -8.91
N ALA A 104 6.94 5.08 -9.72
CA ALA A 104 6.18 3.88 -10.02
C ALA A 104 7.11 2.68 -10.14
N THR A 105 6.55 1.49 -10.02
CA THR A 105 7.25 0.23 -10.20
C THR A 105 6.32 -0.80 -10.83
N LEU A 106 6.89 -1.74 -11.60
CA LEU A 106 6.18 -2.94 -12.04
C LEU A 106 6.37 -4.04 -11.02
N VAL A 107 5.32 -4.83 -10.83
CA VAL A 107 5.35 -6.03 -9.98
C VAL A 107 4.53 -7.14 -10.63
N GLY A 108 4.87 -8.39 -10.38
CA GLY A 108 4.07 -9.52 -10.89
C GLY A 108 2.68 -9.55 -10.28
N LYS A 109 2.60 -9.30 -8.96
CA LYS A 109 1.33 -9.18 -8.20
C LYS A 109 1.43 -8.04 -7.21
N SER A 110 0.32 -7.30 -7.02
CA SER A 110 0.20 -6.38 -5.91
C SER A 110 0.01 -7.16 -4.62
N ASN A 111 0.81 -6.88 -3.61
CA ASN A 111 0.72 -7.41 -2.25
C ASN A 111 1.40 -6.44 -1.26
N SER A 112 1.31 -6.70 0.04
CA SER A 112 1.89 -5.83 1.07
C SER A 112 3.41 -5.66 0.92
N LEU A 113 4.14 -6.70 0.52
CA LEU A 113 5.58 -6.63 0.28
C LEU A 113 5.93 -5.71 -0.90
N SER A 114 5.18 -5.79 -1.99
CA SER A 114 5.38 -4.89 -3.14
C SER A 114 5.03 -3.44 -2.81
N LEU A 115 4.03 -3.20 -1.96
CA LEU A 115 3.72 -1.87 -1.42
C LEU A 115 4.85 -1.35 -0.52
N THR A 116 5.42 -2.19 0.33
CA THR A 116 6.58 -1.86 1.18
C THR A 116 7.79 -1.46 0.32
N ARG A 117 8.09 -2.20 -0.74
CA ARG A 117 9.17 -1.87 -1.70
C ARG A 117 8.93 -0.55 -2.42
N LEU A 118 7.70 -0.32 -2.87
CA LEU A 118 7.33 0.96 -3.49
C LEU A 118 7.45 2.12 -2.51
N LEU A 119 7.01 1.92 -1.26
CA LEU A 119 7.13 2.91 -0.20
C LEU A 119 8.59 3.28 0.06
N TRP A 120 9.48 2.28 0.16
CA TRP A 120 10.91 2.53 0.28
C TRP A 120 11.45 3.34 -0.92
N LYS A 121 11.15 2.91 -2.15
CA LYS A 121 11.56 3.62 -3.38
C LYS A 121 11.13 5.08 -3.37
N ALA A 122 9.96 5.37 -2.81
CA ALA A 122 9.45 6.73 -2.70
C ALA A 122 10.14 7.52 -1.58
N ILE A 123 10.32 6.93 -0.40
CA ILE A 123 10.99 7.54 0.76
C ILE A 123 12.46 7.85 0.46
N ASP A 124 13.17 6.93 -0.18
CA ASP A 124 14.56 7.14 -0.60
C ASP A 124 14.70 8.36 -1.52
N LYS A 125 13.78 8.51 -2.49
CA LYS A 125 13.82 9.64 -3.44
C LYS A 125 13.29 10.96 -2.88
N PHE A 126 12.25 10.92 -2.08
CA PHE A 126 11.49 12.12 -1.68
C PHE A 126 11.52 12.41 -0.19
N GLY A 127 12.07 11.50 0.63
CA GLY A 127 11.93 11.54 2.08
C GLY A 127 10.55 11.08 2.55
N LYS A 128 10.34 11.10 3.86
CA LYS A 128 9.14 10.59 4.52
C LYS A 128 7.95 11.55 4.35
N PRO A 129 6.74 11.06 3.98
CA PRO A 129 5.52 11.85 4.01
C PRO A 129 4.90 11.88 5.42
N ASP A 130 3.98 12.82 5.68
CA ASP A 130 3.18 12.82 6.89
C ASP A 130 2.00 11.84 6.77
N MET A 131 1.42 11.75 5.57
CA MET A 131 0.21 10.97 5.30
C MET A 131 0.28 10.29 3.94
N ILE A 132 -0.36 9.12 3.87
CA ILE A 132 -0.61 8.40 2.62
C ILE A 132 -2.11 8.17 2.46
N LYS A 133 -2.65 8.53 1.29
CA LYS A 133 -4.00 8.17 0.85
C LYS A 133 -3.93 6.98 -0.10
N GLY A 134 -4.63 5.91 0.24
CA GLY A 134 -4.64 4.69 -0.55
C GLY A 134 -6.02 4.05 -0.67
N ASP A 135 -6.07 2.85 -1.21
CA ASP A 135 -7.31 2.08 -1.34
C ASP A 135 -7.65 1.30 -0.06
N ASN A 136 -8.91 0.84 0.04
CA ASN A 136 -9.38 -0.08 1.08
C ASN A 136 -9.05 -1.55 0.76
N GLY A 137 -8.15 -1.82 -0.18
CA GLY A 137 -7.74 -3.16 -0.55
C GLY A 137 -7.03 -3.89 0.59
N LYS A 138 -7.16 -5.22 0.64
CA LYS A 138 -6.56 -6.07 1.70
C LYS A 138 -5.06 -5.88 1.85
N ASP A 139 -4.36 -5.59 0.76
CA ASP A 139 -2.91 -5.38 0.75
C ASP A 139 -2.52 -4.09 1.48
N TYR A 140 -3.31 -3.03 1.29
CA TYR A 140 -3.11 -1.73 1.94
C TYR A 140 -3.49 -1.75 3.42
N LEU A 141 -4.51 -2.53 3.79
CA LEU A 141 -4.98 -2.68 5.17
C LEU A 141 -4.33 -3.89 5.88
N SER A 142 -3.33 -4.52 5.28
CA SER A 142 -2.60 -5.61 5.91
C SER A 142 -1.91 -5.13 7.19
N LYS A 143 -1.88 -5.99 8.22
CA LYS A 143 -1.24 -5.66 9.51
C LYS A 143 0.21 -5.23 9.33
N ASP A 144 0.95 -5.90 8.46
CA ASP A 144 2.37 -5.61 8.22
C ASP A 144 2.57 -4.22 7.64
N PHE A 145 1.78 -3.85 6.61
CA PHE A 145 1.89 -2.54 5.98
C PHE A 145 1.42 -1.41 6.91
N GLN A 146 0.32 -1.61 7.65
CA GLN A 146 -0.15 -0.62 8.62
C GLN A 146 0.83 -0.45 9.79
N SER A 147 1.36 -1.54 10.35
CA SER A 147 2.38 -1.47 11.40
C SER A 147 3.66 -0.76 10.95
N LEU A 148 4.04 -0.94 9.67
CA LEU A 148 5.17 -0.20 9.10
C LEU A 148 4.86 1.30 9.07
N LEU A 149 3.71 1.71 8.57
CA LEU A 149 3.33 3.13 8.51
C LEU A 149 3.26 3.75 9.91
N ASP A 150 2.66 3.06 10.87
CA ASP A 150 2.59 3.48 12.26
C ASP A 150 3.99 3.66 12.88
N SER A 151 4.87 2.68 12.67
CA SER A 151 6.26 2.72 13.16
C SER A 151 7.07 3.87 12.56
N LEU A 152 6.75 4.28 11.34
CA LEU A 152 7.35 5.42 10.67
C LEU A 152 6.63 6.75 10.98
N ASN A 153 5.59 6.75 11.80
CA ASN A 153 4.70 7.90 12.04
C ASN A 153 4.16 8.48 10.71
N ILE A 154 3.62 7.63 9.85
CA ILE A 154 2.94 8.01 8.61
C ILE A 154 1.47 7.68 8.78
N SER A 155 0.60 8.67 8.72
CA SER A 155 -0.84 8.46 8.80
C SER A 155 -1.37 7.80 7.52
N TYR A 156 -2.31 6.86 7.65
CA TYR A 156 -2.99 6.27 6.50
C TYR A 156 -4.45 6.69 6.45
N ASP A 157 -4.86 7.27 5.32
CA ASP A 157 -6.23 7.67 5.04
C ASP A 157 -6.76 6.81 3.89
N ALA A 158 -7.66 5.88 4.22
CA ALA A 158 -8.27 5.00 3.25
C ALA A 158 -9.35 5.76 2.47
N ALA A 159 -9.24 5.79 1.14
CA ALA A 159 -10.20 6.46 0.28
C ALA A 159 -11.62 5.89 0.46
N ILE A 160 -12.60 6.76 0.56
CA ILE A 160 -14.00 6.36 0.63
C ILE A 160 -14.38 5.65 -0.67
N ALA A 161 -15.09 4.55 -0.56
CA ALA A 161 -15.57 3.79 -1.72
C ALA A 161 -16.38 4.71 -2.65
N TYR A 162 -16.10 4.61 -3.95
CA TYR A 162 -16.73 5.40 -5.03
C TYR A 162 -16.38 6.91 -5.07
N ALA A 163 -15.51 7.41 -4.18
CA ALA A 163 -15.01 8.78 -4.21
C ALA A 163 -13.69 8.87 -5.01
N GLY A 164 -13.75 8.65 -6.32
CA GLY A 164 -12.57 8.64 -7.22
C GLY A 164 -11.78 9.96 -7.21
N GLU A 165 -12.43 11.09 -6.86
CA GLU A 165 -11.75 12.37 -6.71
C GLU A 165 -10.68 12.36 -5.61
N GLN A 166 -10.78 11.49 -4.59
CA GLN A 166 -9.80 11.39 -3.52
C GLN A 166 -8.45 10.82 -3.98
N LYS A 167 -8.44 10.05 -5.08
CA LYS A 167 -7.24 9.47 -5.71
C LYS A 167 -7.00 9.97 -7.14
N ALA A 168 -7.69 11.02 -7.54
CA ALA A 168 -7.68 11.52 -8.92
C ALA A 168 -6.29 11.80 -9.50
N LEU A 169 -5.29 12.09 -8.67
CA LEU A 169 -3.92 12.38 -9.14
C LEU A 169 -3.21 11.11 -9.56
N VAL A 170 -3.23 10.07 -8.73
CA VAL A 170 -2.58 8.80 -9.05
C VAL A 170 -3.32 8.07 -10.18
N GLU A 171 -4.66 8.12 -10.21
CA GLU A 171 -5.46 7.56 -11.32
C GLU A 171 -5.15 8.26 -12.65
N ARG A 172 -5.07 9.60 -12.65
CA ARG A 172 -4.66 10.37 -13.83
C ARG A 172 -3.26 10.00 -14.27
N ARG A 173 -2.35 9.73 -13.34
CA ARG A 173 -1.01 9.28 -13.63
C ARG A 173 -1.01 7.95 -14.36
N PHE A 174 -1.75 6.94 -13.88
CA PHE A 174 -1.91 5.68 -14.60
C PHE A 174 -2.45 5.89 -16.01
N GLY A 175 -3.52 6.68 -16.13
CA GLY A 175 -4.08 7.00 -17.44
C GLY A 175 -3.07 7.64 -18.40
N THR A 176 -2.18 8.50 -17.92
CA THR A 176 -1.14 9.13 -18.76
C THR A 176 -0.01 8.17 -19.08
N LEU A 177 0.53 7.45 -18.08
CA LEU A 177 1.59 6.47 -18.29
C LEU A 177 1.16 5.37 -19.28
N GLN A 178 -0.01 4.78 -19.06
CA GLN A 178 -0.48 3.67 -19.89
C GLN A 178 -0.91 4.11 -21.31
N ARG A 179 -1.51 5.31 -21.45
CA ARG A 179 -1.99 5.80 -22.75
C ARG A 179 -0.92 6.46 -23.61
N ALA A 180 0.13 7.01 -23.01
CA ALA A 180 1.18 7.70 -23.73
C ALA A 180 2.12 6.68 -24.41
N ARG A 181 3.22 6.33 -23.73
CA ARG A 181 4.29 5.53 -24.34
C ARG A 181 4.15 4.04 -24.13
N LEU A 182 3.64 3.62 -22.96
CA LEU A 182 3.43 2.20 -22.71
C LEU A 182 2.39 1.60 -23.68
N SER A 183 1.54 2.43 -24.28
CA SER A 183 0.63 2.00 -25.35
C SER A 183 1.31 1.63 -26.67
N GLN A 184 2.57 2.03 -26.86
CA GLN A 184 3.36 1.71 -28.05
C GLN A 184 4.20 0.43 -27.89
N MET A 185 4.24 -0.14 -26.67
CA MET A 185 4.95 -1.39 -26.42
C MET A 185 4.32 -2.55 -27.17
N HIS A 186 5.17 -3.46 -27.67
CA HIS A 186 4.69 -4.79 -28.07
C HIS A 186 4.03 -5.46 -26.86
N GLY A 187 2.89 -6.09 -27.09
CA GLY A 187 2.11 -6.68 -25.98
C GLY A 187 1.06 -5.75 -25.36
N HIS A 188 0.87 -4.52 -25.91
CA HIS A 188 -0.21 -3.65 -25.46
C HIS A 188 -1.58 -4.27 -25.76
N ILE A 189 -2.41 -4.42 -24.71
CA ILE A 189 -3.74 -5.05 -24.79
C ILE A 189 -4.89 -4.05 -24.76
N GLY A 190 -4.60 -2.78 -24.51
CA GLY A 190 -5.62 -1.74 -24.34
C GLY A 190 -6.38 -1.82 -23.02
N ASN A 191 -7.02 -0.73 -22.66
CA ASN A 191 -7.73 -0.56 -21.40
C ASN A 191 -9.25 -0.86 -21.48
N SER A 192 -9.72 -1.33 -22.62
CA SER A 192 -11.14 -1.71 -22.83
C SER A 192 -11.27 -2.84 -23.85
N LEU A 193 -12.38 -3.58 -23.77
CA LEU A 193 -12.68 -4.65 -24.73
C LEU A 193 -12.66 -4.17 -26.17
N ALA A 194 -13.27 -3.02 -26.45
CA ALA A 194 -13.29 -2.45 -27.80
C ALA A 194 -11.89 -2.12 -28.34
N LYS A 195 -11.00 -1.57 -27.49
CA LYS A 195 -9.61 -1.32 -27.89
C LYS A 195 -8.83 -2.62 -28.08
N ARG A 196 -9.06 -3.61 -27.23
CA ARG A 196 -8.47 -4.95 -27.38
C ARG A 196 -8.88 -5.56 -28.71
N GLU A 197 -10.17 -5.54 -29.05
CA GLU A 197 -10.67 -6.03 -30.33
C GLU A 197 -10.05 -5.29 -31.52
N MET A 198 -9.90 -3.97 -31.46
CA MET A 198 -9.21 -3.19 -32.50
C MET A 198 -7.73 -3.59 -32.65
N ILE A 199 -7.03 -3.86 -31.55
CA ILE A 199 -5.63 -4.30 -31.58
C ILE A 199 -5.56 -5.71 -32.19
N GLU A 200 -6.46 -6.61 -31.77
CA GLU A 200 -6.54 -7.98 -32.28
C GLU A 200 -6.90 -8.03 -33.78
N GLN A 201 -7.73 -7.10 -34.25
CA GLN A 201 -8.08 -7.02 -35.68
C GLN A 201 -6.89 -6.69 -36.58
N LYS A 202 -5.82 -6.10 -36.06
CA LYS A 202 -4.57 -5.86 -36.80
C LYS A 202 -3.80 -7.14 -37.10
N THR A 203 -4.11 -8.26 -36.38
CA THR A 203 -3.48 -9.55 -36.59
C THR A 203 -4.32 -10.40 -37.55
N PRO A 204 -3.74 -11.05 -38.58
CA PRO A 204 -4.46 -11.89 -39.53
C PRO A 204 -5.30 -12.96 -38.84
N LYS A 205 -6.50 -13.24 -39.36
CA LYS A 205 -7.47 -14.17 -38.75
C LYS A 205 -6.92 -15.59 -38.50
N LYS A 206 -5.96 -16.03 -39.34
CA LYS A 206 -5.31 -17.34 -39.19
C LYS A 206 -4.40 -17.40 -37.95
N GLU A 207 -3.76 -16.28 -37.59
CA GLU A 207 -2.84 -16.17 -36.45
C GLU A 207 -3.57 -15.96 -35.13
N ARG A 208 -4.83 -15.50 -35.16
CA ARG A 208 -5.66 -15.30 -33.96
C ARG A 208 -6.20 -16.59 -33.34
N LYS A 209 -6.14 -17.73 -34.08
CA LYS A 209 -6.78 -18.99 -33.64
C LYS A 209 -6.08 -19.68 -32.47
N ALA A 210 -4.81 -19.40 -32.20
CA ALA A 210 -4.07 -19.97 -31.08
C ALA A 210 -3.73 -18.86 -30.09
N LYS A 211 -4.71 -18.44 -29.31
CA LYS A 211 -4.55 -17.44 -28.25
C LYS A 211 -4.10 -18.09 -26.94
N ASP A 212 -3.21 -17.42 -26.21
CA ASP A 212 -2.92 -17.72 -24.83
C ASP A 212 -4.05 -17.20 -23.91
N GLU A 213 -3.92 -17.42 -22.60
CA GLU A 213 -4.89 -16.95 -21.60
C GLU A 213 -5.10 -15.43 -21.59
N TYR A 214 -4.14 -14.67 -22.13
CA TYR A 214 -4.19 -13.20 -22.24
C TYR A 214 -4.73 -12.73 -23.60
N GLY A 215 -5.05 -13.65 -24.51
CA GLY A 215 -5.64 -13.34 -25.80
C GLY A 215 -4.62 -13.06 -26.92
N PHE A 216 -3.33 -13.39 -26.74
CA PHE A 216 -2.30 -13.22 -27.76
C PHE A 216 -2.11 -14.49 -28.62
N ALA A 217 -1.72 -14.29 -29.86
CA ALA A 217 -1.35 -15.42 -30.73
C ALA A 217 -0.05 -16.07 -30.27
N LYS A 218 -0.14 -17.32 -29.81
CA LYS A 218 0.96 -18.09 -29.19
C LYS A 218 2.28 -18.14 -29.97
N LYS A 219 2.27 -17.97 -31.29
CA LYS A 219 3.47 -18.21 -32.11
C LYS A 219 4.22 -16.99 -32.62
N THR A 220 3.55 -15.84 -32.79
CA THR A 220 4.16 -14.73 -33.53
C THR A 220 4.58 -13.55 -32.64
N ASN A 221 3.87 -13.28 -31.55
CA ASN A 221 4.05 -12.06 -30.76
C ASN A 221 4.85 -12.23 -29.47
N GLN A 222 4.97 -13.46 -28.92
CA GLN A 222 5.68 -13.67 -27.66
C GLN A 222 7.18 -13.32 -27.73
N LYS A 223 7.83 -13.55 -28.88
CA LYS A 223 9.24 -13.19 -29.09
C LYS A 223 9.49 -11.66 -29.12
N LEU A 224 8.46 -10.88 -29.44
CA LEU A 224 8.52 -9.44 -29.51
C LEU A 224 8.12 -8.76 -28.19
N LEU A 225 7.60 -9.52 -27.20
CA LEU A 225 7.27 -8.97 -25.90
C LEU A 225 8.57 -8.54 -25.18
N HIS A 226 8.50 -7.38 -24.56
CA HIS A 226 9.57 -6.96 -23.67
C HIS A 226 9.69 -7.92 -22.48
N THR A 227 10.90 -8.11 -21.99
CA THR A 227 11.13 -8.78 -20.73
C THR A 227 10.60 -7.91 -19.57
N PHE A 228 10.40 -8.51 -18.41
CA PHE A 228 9.96 -7.77 -17.24
C PHE A 228 10.96 -6.67 -16.87
N SER A 229 12.25 -6.96 -16.89
CA SER A 229 13.32 -5.99 -16.61
C SER A 229 13.34 -4.85 -17.61
N GLU A 230 13.24 -5.11 -18.93
CA GLU A 230 13.14 -4.07 -19.97
C GLU A 230 11.91 -3.17 -19.74
N ALA A 231 10.78 -3.76 -19.36
CA ALA A 231 9.56 -2.99 -19.09
C ALA A 231 9.68 -2.14 -17.82
N CYS A 232 10.42 -2.60 -16.79
CA CYS A 232 10.74 -1.80 -15.61
C CYS A 232 11.57 -0.57 -15.98
N GLU A 233 12.59 -0.70 -16.83
CA GLU A 233 13.41 0.42 -17.30
C GLU A 233 12.60 1.43 -18.11
N LEU A 234 11.74 0.94 -19.01
CA LEU A 234 10.83 1.79 -19.78
C LEU A 234 9.88 2.57 -18.86
N LEU A 235 9.29 1.91 -17.87
CA LEU A 235 8.42 2.59 -16.91
C LEU A 235 9.19 3.65 -16.12
N GLU A 236 10.41 3.38 -15.68
CA GLU A 236 11.21 4.35 -14.95
C GLU A 236 11.55 5.57 -15.79
N ALA A 237 11.92 5.37 -17.07
CA ALA A 237 12.13 6.46 -18.01
C ALA A 237 10.88 7.33 -18.21
N GLU A 238 9.69 6.71 -18.28
CA GLU A 238 8.43 7.45 -18.40
C GLU A 238 8.06 8.21 -17.11
N VAL A 239 8.37 7.65 -15.94
CA VAL A 239 8.21 8.33 -14.64
C VAL A 239 9.11 9.57 -14.56
N ILE A 240 10.37 9.47 -14.99
CA ILE A 240 11.29 10.62 -15.03
C ILE A 240 10.73 11.71 -15.96
N LYS A 241 10.29 11.33 -17.16
CA LYS A 241 9.67 12.28 -18.11
C LYS A 241 8.42 12.91 -17.57
N TRP A 242 7.56 12.14 -16.88
CA TRP A 242 6.40 12.71 -16.20
C TRP A 242 6.78 13.78 -15.21
N ASN A 243 7.76 13.50 -14.34
CA ASN A 243 8.22 14.43 -13.32
C ASN A 243 8.80 15.74 -13.91
N MET A 244 9.30 15.68 -15.16
CA MET A 244 9.86 16.81 -15.91
C MET A 244 8.88 17.41 -16.92
N SER A 245 7.69 16.84 -17.09
CA SER A 245 6.73 17.30 -18.09
C SER A 245 5.93 18.50 -17.59
N LYS A 246 5.74 19.48 -18.47
CA LYS A 246 4.92 20.66 -18.17
C LYS A 246 3.46 20.27 -17.96
N VAL A 247 2.90 20.65 -16.82
CA VAL A 247 1.49 20.43 -16.48
C VAL A 247 0.81 21.78 -16.27
N ARG A 248 -0.33 21.99 -16.97
CA ARG A 248 -1.13 23.20 -16.79
C ARG A 248 -1.76 23.20 -15.39
N ARG A 249 -1.56 24.28 -14.65
CA ARG A 249 -2.08 24.53 -13.31
C ARG A 249 -2.87 25.83 -13.26
N LYS A 250 -3.66 26.06 -12.20
CA LYS A 250 -4.37 27.36 -11.98
C LYS A 250 -3.40 28.56 -12.02
N LYS A 251 -2.18 28.39 -11.52
CA LYS A 251 -1.13 29.44 -11.46
C LYS A 251 -0.12 29.38 -12.61
N GLY A 252 -0.51 28.84 -13.77
CA GLY A 252 0.37 28.74 -14.95
C GLY A 252 0.83 27.32 -15.25
N VAL A 253 1.86 27.22 -16.08
CA VAL A 253 2.43 25.93 -16.54
C VAL A 253 3.73 25.69 -15.78
N LYS A 254 3.78 24.65 -14.96
CA LYS A 254 4.98 24.22 -14.21
C LYS A 254 5.14 22.72 -14.30
N THR A 255 6.38 22.24 -14.20
CA THR A 255 6.65 20.82 -14.06
C THR A 255 6.44 20.36 -12.62
N PRO A 256 6.16 19.07 -12.36
CA PRO A 256 6.17 18.52 -10.99
C PRO A 256 7.48 18.81 -10.24
N LEU A 257 8.63 18.70 -10.94
CA LEU A 257 9.95 18.97 -10.37
C LEU A 257 10.13 20.44 -9.97
N GLU A 258 9.70 21.38 -10.83
CA GLU A 258 9.74 22.82 -10.50
C GLU A 258 8.89 23.14 -9.27
N LEU A 259 7.70 22.55 -9.16
CA LEU A 259 6.84 22.71 -7.97
C LEU A 259 7.47 22.11 -6.72
N TRP A 260 8.04 20.93 -6.83
CA TRP A 260 8.74 20.28 -5.72
C TRP A 260 9.88 21.16 -5.19
N ASN A 261 10.70 21.69 -6.08
CA ASN A 261 11.84 22.53 -5.74
C ASN A 261 11.42 23.93 -5.23
N SER A 262 10.23 24.42 -5.58
CA SER A 262 9.72 25.71 -5.11
C SER A 262 9.18 25.70 -3.68
N CYS A 263 9.13 24.54 -3.03
CA CYS A 263 8.65 24.39 -1.66
C CYS A 263 9.84 24.31 -0.69
N ASP A 264 9.90 25.19 0.30
CA ASP A 264 11.00 25.29 1.27
C ASP A 264 10.89 24.27 2.42
N ARG A 265 9.85 23.44 2.45
CA ARG A 265 9.70 22.43 3.49
C ARG A 265 10.91 21.49 3.53
N SER A 266 11.46 21.28 4.73
CA SER A 266 12.54 20.32 4.97
C SER A 266 12.11 18.89 4.67
N ILE A 267 13.04 18.09 4.16
CA ILE A 267 12.82 16.68 3.84
C ILE A 267 13.32 15.83 4.99
N VAL A 268 12.43 15.03 5.60
CA VAL A 268 12.80 14.04 6.60
C VAL A 268 13.33 12.80 5.89
N LYS A 269 14.61 12.53 6.00
CA LYS A 269 15.25 11.33 5.44
C LYS A 269 15.26 10.22 6.48
N ILE A 270 15.12 9.00 6.03
CA ILE A 270 15.24 7.77 6.80
C ILE A 270 16.30 6.92 6.11
N SER A 271 17.17 6.24 6.85
CA SER A 271 18.13 5.29 6.28
C SER A 271 17.42 3.98 5.88
N TYR A 272 18.05 3.20 4.99
CA TYR A 272 17.50 1.89 4.61
C TYR A 272 17.46 0.93 5.80
N GLU A 273 18.46 0.99 6.65
CA GLU A 273 18.53 0.18 7.87
C GLU A 273 17.37 0.51 8.83
N GLU A 274 17.10 1.79 9.04
CA GLU A 274 15.96 2.24 9.85
C GLU A 274 14.62 1.81 9.24
N PHE A 275 14.47 1.96 7.94
CA PHE A 275 13.29 1.50 7.22
C PHE A 275 13.11 -0.02 7.36
N LEU A 276 14.14 -0.81 7.11
CA LEU A 276 14.11 -2.27 7.25
C LEU A 276 13.77 -2.71 8.67
N PHE A 277 14.35 -2.04 9.67
CA PHE A 277 14.02 -2.33 11.06
C PHE A 277 12.53 -2.18 11.34
N ASN A 278 11.87 -1.21 10.72
CA ASN A 278 10.43 -1.01 10.87
C ASN A 278 9.59 -1.94 9.98
N ALA A 279 10.07 -2.29 8.80
CA ALA A 279 9.34 -3.09 7.81
C ALA A 279 9.45 -4.61 8.04
N GLY A 280 10.56 -5.08 8.63
CA GLY A 280 10.85 -6.52 8.73
C GLY A 280 10.41 -7.17 10.03
N ASN A 281 10.22 -8.49 9.98
CA ASN A 281 10.03 -9.29 11.17
C ASN A 281 11.31 -9.28 12.01
N LYS A 282 11.18 -8.83 13.25
CA LYS A 282 12.28 -8.71 14.20
C LYS A 282 12.39 -10.00 15.00
N GLU A 283 13.45 -10.74 14.81
CA GLU A 283 13.71 -11.94 15.61
C GLU A 283 14.92 -11.78 16.50
N LEU A 284 14.77 -12.17 17.77
CA LEU A 284 15.88 -12.21 18.71
C LEU A 284 16.75 -13.43 18.45
N ARG A 285 18.05 -13.20 18.29
CA ARG A 285 19.06 -14.24 18.12
C ARG A 285 20.25 -13.96 19.05
N VAL A 286 21.05 -14.99 19.24
CA VAL A 286 22.32 -14.90 19.99
C VAL A 286 23.46 -15.09 18.99
N VAL A 287 24.46 -14.25 19.07
CA VAL A 287 25.65 -14.36 18.24
C VAL A 287 26.44 -15.61 18.65
N GLY A 288 26.55 -16.57 17.75
CA GLY A 288 27.30 -17.80 17.95
C GLY A 288 28.76 -17.68 17.44
N LYS A 289 29.60 -18.67 17.80
CA LYS A 289 30.99 -18.74 17.30
C LYS A 289 31.10 -18.82 15.77
N LYS A 290 30.09 -19.39 15.11
CA LYS A 290 30.03 -19.52 13.65
C LYS A 290 29.29 -18.39 12.96
N GLY A 291 28.73 -17.44 13.69
CA GLY A 291 27.84 -16.40 13.21
C GLY A 291 26.43 -16.54 13.78
N ILE A 292 25.45 -15.96 13.12
CA ILE A 292 24.04 -16.02 13.52
C ILE A 292 23.28 -17.03 12.65
N ASN A 293 22.58 -17.95 13.28
CA ASN A 293 21.67 -18.85 12.61
C ASN A 293 20.29 -18.18 12.47
N PHE A 294 19.82 -18.04 11.23
CA PHE A 294 18.53 -17.46 10.91
C PHE A 294 17.91 -18.22 9.72
N GLU A 295 16.68 -18.70 9.85
CA GLU A 295 15.96 -19.46 8.81
C GLU A 295 16.82 -20.53 8.10
N SER A 296 17.45 -21.41 8.88
CA SER A 296 18.32 -22.51 8.38
C SER A 296 19.58 -22.05 7.63
N ARG A 297 19.97 -20.77 7.74
CA ARG A 297 21.18 -20.19 7.16
C ARG A 297 22.07 -19.65 8.25
N VAL A 298 23.38 -19.61 7.95
CA VAL A 298 24.38 -18.99 8.82
C VAL A 298 24.86 -17.70 8.21
N TYR A 299 24.69 -16.60 8.96
CA TYR A 299 25.09 -15.27 8.53
C TYR A 299 26.34 -14.83 9.28
N LYS A 300 27.29 -14.21 8.56
CA LYS A 300 28.58 -13.76 9.07
C LYS A 300 28.86 -12.31 8.69
N SER A 301 29.52 -11.60 9.59
CA SER A 301 30.02 -10.24 9.36
C SER A 301 31.37 -10.07 10.07
N ALA A 302 32.26 -9.25 9.49
CA ALA A 302 33.50 -8.84 10.16
C ALA A 302 33.23 -7.88 11.34
N LEU A 303 32.07 -7.23 11.36
CA LEU A 303 31.64 -6.30 12.40
C LEU A 303 30.62 -6.93 13.35
N MET A 304 30.56 -8.29 13.39
CA MET A 304 29.64 -9.00 14.25
C MET A 304 29.92 -8.68 15.73
N PRO A 305 28.91 -8.41 16.56
CA PRO A 305 29.07 -8.29 17.99
C PRO A 305 29.69 -9.55 18.63
N SER A 306 30.17 -9.43 19.85
CA SER A 306 30.81 -10.52 20.58
C SER A 306 29.90 -11.75 20.72
N VAL A 307 30.53 -12.93 20.71
CA VAL A 307 29.81 -14.21 20.90
C VAL A 307 29.07 -14.20 22.22
N GLY A 308 27.79 -14.58 22.20
CA GLY A 308 26.90 -14.54 23.38
C GLY A 308 26.01 -13.31 23.43
N THR A 309 26.28 -12.26 22.64
CA THR A 309 25.45 -11.05 22.60
C THR A 309 24.07 -11.35 21.99
N ARG A 310 23.02 -10.84 22.63
CA ARG A 310 21.67 -10.87 22.10
C ARG A 310 21.44 -9.72 21.14
N VAL A 311 20.89 -10.00 19.98
CA VAL A 311 20.68 -9.03 18.90
C VAL A 311 19.30 -9.24 18.29
N LYS A 312 18.75 -8.18 17.73
CA LYS A 312 17.58 -8.26 16.84
C LYS A 312 18.06 -8.41 15.42
N CYS A 313 17.51 -9.39 14.71
CA CYS A 313 17.86 -9.70 13.33
C CYS A 313 16.66 -9.38 12.43
N VAL A 314 16.92 -8.73 11.30
CA VAL A 314 15.93 -8.43 10.27
C VAL A 314 16.50 -8.86 8.92
N GLN A 315 15.81 -9.76 8.23
CA GLN A 315 16.23 -10.20 6.90
C GLN A 315 15.91 -9.12 5.86
N ASN A 316 16.82 -8.93 4.89
CA ASN A 316 16.55 -8.03 3.79
C ASN A 316 15.36 -8.50 2.96
N ILE A 317 14.40 -7.61 2.73
CA ILE A 317 13.18 -7.91 1.97
C ILE A 317 13.44 -8.22 0.49
N ASP A 318 14.58 -7.78 -0.04
CA ASP A 318 14.97 -7.95 -1.45
C ASP A 318 16.04 -9.03 -1.64
N ASN A 319 16.80 -9.35 -0.58
CA ASN A 319 17.90 -10.31 -0.65
C ASN A 319 17.98 -11.16 0.61
N ILE A 320 17.43 -12.34 0.56
CA ILE A 320 17.45 -13.30 1.69
C ILE A 320 18.86 -13.69 2.15
N LYS A 321 19.91 -13.35 1.40
CA LYS A 321 21.31 -13.61 1.76
C LYS A 321 21.92 -12.50 2.61
N GLU A 322 21.16 -11.48 2.93
CA GLU A 322 21.54 -10.34 3.74
C GLU A 322 20.69 -10.29 5.02
N LEU A 323 21.35 -10.19 6.17
CA LEU A 323 20.74 -10.08 7.48
C LEU A 323 21.25 -8.82 8.17
N PHE A 324 20.32 -7.92 8.47
CA PHE A 324 20.61 -6.69 9.21
C PHE A 324 20.52 -6.97 10.71
N ILE A 325 21.55 -6.55 11.43
CA ILE A 325 21.71 -6.84 12.85
C ILE A 325 21.63 -5.54 13.63
N TYR A 326 20.77 -5.54 14.64
CA TYR A 326 20.51 -4.40 15.51
C TYR A 326 20.72 -4.80 16.97
N ASP A 327 21.03 -3.82 17.82
CA ASP A 327 21.02 -4.00 19.27
C ASP A 327 19.57 -4.17 19.80
N LEU A 328 19.45 -4.37 21.09
CA LEU A 328 18.13 -4.51 21.73
C LEU A 328 17.31 -3.20 21.69
N SER A 329 18.00 -2.06 21.61
CA SER A 329 17.39 -0.73 21.50
C SER A 329 16.94 -0.40 20.06
N GLY A 330 17.40 -1.16 19.06
CA GLY A 330 17.05 -0.95 17.66
C GLY A 330 18.08 -0.16 16.86
N ASN A 331 19.27 0.09 17.42
CA ASN A 331 20.36 0.72 16.66
C ASN A 331 21.02 -0.31 15.74
N PHE A 332 21.27 0.10 14.50
CA PHE A 332 21.95 -0.76 13.52
C PHE A 332 23.40 -1.01 13.94
N LEU A 333 23.80 -2.28 13.96
CA LEU A 333 25.15 -2.71 14.32
C LEU A 333 25.97 -3.10 13.09
N CYS A 334 25.44 -4.00 12.27
CA CYS A 334 26.14 -4.44 11.06
C CYS A 334 25.23 -5.19 10.10
N LEU A 335 25.67 -5.28 8.85
CA LEU A 335 25.15 -6.19 7.84
C LEU A 335 25.92 -7.51 7.90
N ALA A 336 25.20 -8.62 8.01
CA ALA A 336 25.75 -9.97 7.91
C ALA A 336 25.31 -10.64 6.62
N LEU A 337 26.21 -11.36 5.98
CA LEU A 337 25.98 -12.07 4.73
C LEU A 337 25.90 -13.58 4.99
N ASP A 338 25.06 -14.25 4.20
CA ASP A 338 24.99 -15.71 4.16
C ASP A 338 26.38 -16.32 3.92
N GLU A 339 26.70 -17.39 4.64
CA GLU A 339 28.00 -18.07 4.57
C GLU A 339 28.41 -18.47 3.15
N SER A 340 27.44 -18.77 2.27
CA SER A 340 27.69 -19.10 0.87
C SER A 340 28.31 -17.95 0.07
N ILE A 341 28.10 -16.68 0.51
CA ILE A 341 28.62 -15.46 -0.14
C ILE A 341 29.71 -14.81 0.71
N ALA A 342 29.63 -14.96 2.03
CA ALA A 342 30.58 -14.37 2.98
C ALA A 342 31.95 -15.05 2.87
N LYS A 343 32.68 -14.75 1.80
CA LYS A 343 34.11 -15.06 1.72
C LYS A 343 34.85 -14.13 2.66
N LEU A 344 34.93 -14.47 3.96
CA LEU A 344 35.77 -13.76 4.90
C LEU A 344 37.21 -13.90 4.41
N SER A 345 37.79 -12.79 3.98
CA SER A 345 39.21 -12.74 3.59
C SER A 345 40.06 -12.99 4.83
N LYS A 346 41.32 -13.42 4.61
CA LYS A 346 42.30 -13.55 5.71
C LYS A 346 42.48 -12.23 6.49
N GLU A 347 42.25 -11.10 5.82
CA GLU A 347 42.33 -9.77 6.42
C GLU A 347 41.13 -9.49 7.33
N SER A 348 39.91 -9.85 6.90
CA SER A 348 38.70 -9.75 7.74
C SER A 348 38.81 -10.61 8.98
N TYR A 349 39.39 -11.81 8.87
CA TYR A 349 39.65 -12.67 10.03
C TYR A 349 40.71 -12.06 10.99
N LYS A 350 41.75 -11.41 10.44
CA LYS A 350 42.76 -10.68 11.27
C LYS A 350 42.10 -9.52 12.00
N MET A 351 41.18 -8.78 11.35
CA MET A 351 40.46 -7.67 12.00
C MET A 351 39.59 -8.16 13.14
N LEU A 352 38.81 -9.24 12.93
CA LEU A 352 38.01 -9.89 13.97
C LEU A 352 38.87 -10.34 15.13
N LYS A 353 40.00 -11.00 14.87
CA LYS A 353 40.90 -11.45 15.90
C LYS A 353 41.50 -10.28 16.70
N LYS A 354 41.89 -9.21 16.01
CA LYS A 354 42.45 -7.99 16.64
C LYS A 354 41.38 -7.28 17.50
N GLY A 355 40.11 -7.21 17.01
CA GLY A 355 39.00 -6.68 17.79
C GLY A 355 38.76 -7.47 19.07
N TYR A 356 38.69 -8.80 18.97
CA TYR A 356 38.55 -9.68 20.12
C TYR A 356 39.69 -9.57 21.11
N GLU A 357 40.95 -9.53 20.62
CA GLU A 357 42.13 -9.38 21.49
C GLU A 357 42.14 -8.03 22.22
N SER A 358 41.67 -6.96 21.55
CA SER A 358 41.49 -5.62 22.14
C SER A 358 40.42 -5.63 23.24
N GLU A 359 39.32 -6.26 23.00
CA GLU A 359 38.19 -6.40 23.97
C GLU A 359 38.62 -7.22 25.19
N VAL A 360 39.28 -8.37 24.97
CA VAL A 360 39.86 -9.19 26.05
C VAL A 360 40.89 -8.41 26.87
N LYS A 361 41.69 -7.58 26.21
CA LYS A 361 42.68 -6.72 26.89
C LYS A 361 41.96 -5.66 27.75
N ALA A 362 40.94 -5.00 27.22
CA ALA A 362 40.14 -4.02 27.97
C ALA A 362 39.46 -4.65 29.21
N ILE A 363 38.84 -5.82 29.03
CA ILE A 363 38.21 -6.57 30.13
C ILE A 363 39.30 -6.96 31.17
N LYS A 364 40.47 -7.43 30.75
CA LYS A 364 41.56 -7.76 31.67
C LYS A 364 42.08 -6.55 32.44
N GLU A 365 42.11 -5.37 31.81
CA GLU A 365 42.51 -4.13 32.50
C GLU A 365 41.48 -3.69 33.52
N VAL A 366 40.17 -3.84 33.23
CA VAL A 366 39.09 -3.59 34.20
C VAL A 366 39.19 -4.57 35.37
N LEU A 367 39.31 -5.87 35.06
CA LEU A 367 39.45 -6.91 36.09
C LEU A 367 40.72 -6.81 36.96
N LYS A 368 41.81 -6.18 36.42
CA LYS A 368 42.99 -5.90 37.20
C LYS A 368 42.90 -4.67 38.08
N LYS A 369 42.04 -3.70 37.72
CA LYS A 369 41.84 -2.48 38.51
C LYS A 369 40.92 -2.70 39.71
N ASP A 370 40.05 -3.69 39.62
CA ASP A 370 39.14 -4.04 40.72
C ASP A 370 39.71 -5.18 41.50
N GLU A 371 40.15 -4.95 42.75
CA GLU A 371 40.47 -5.99 43.69
C GLU A 371 39.28 -6.92 43.85
N ILE A 372 39.38 -8.11 43.26
CA ILE A 372 38.31 -9.13 43.10
C ILE A 372 37.57 -9.45 44.41
N ALA A 373 38.17 -9.17 45.57
CA ALA A 373 37.60 -9.45 46.89
C ALA A 373 36.48 -8.45 47.32
N ALA A 374 36.53 -7.19 46.87
CA ALA A 374 35.52 -6.17 47.19
C ALA A 374 34.30 -6.26 46.26
N PHE A 375 34.54 -6.66 45.03
CA PHE A 375 33.51 -6.70 43.97
C PHE A 375 32.44 -7.81 44.21
N THR A 376 32.85 -8.94 44.69
CA THR A 376 31.95 -10.12 44.79
C THR A 376 30.89 -10.02 45.90
N LYS A 377 31.15 -9.27 46.96
CA LYS A 377 30.21 -9.19 48.12
C LYS A 377 29.27 -7.98 48.11
N LEU A 378 29.74 -6.84 47.62
CA LEU A 378 28.91 -5.61 47.62
C LEU A 378 27.99 -5.53 46.40
N ASN A 379 28.49 -5.85 45.22
CA ASN A 379 27.73 -5.71 43.98
C ASN A 379 26.67 -6.79 43.82
N ILE A 380 26.90 -8.04 44.23
CA ILE A 380 25.85 -9.07 44.16
C ILE A 380 24.63 -8.67 45.01
N LYS A 381 24.85 -7.97 46.11
CA LYS A 381 23.74 -7.52 46.98
C LYS A 381 23.02 -6.32 46.37
N GLN A 382 23.74 -5.41 45.71
CA GLN A 382 23.19 -4.25 45.00
C GLN A 382 22.49 -4.71 43.73
N ASP A 383 23.12 -5.57 42.95
CA ASP A 383 22.54 -6.12 41.70
C ASP A 383 21.28 -6.97 42.01
N LEU A 384 21.25 -7.71 43.14
CA LEU A 384 20.05 -8.42 43.58
C LEU A 384 18.94 -7.47 44.01
N GLN A 385 19.26 -6.35 44.69
CA GLN A 385 18.29 -5.34 45.04
C GLN A 385 17.76 -4.59 43.81
N ASP A 386 18.65 -4.26 42.87
CA ASP A 386 18.28 -3.61 41.60
C ASP A 386 17.44 -4.54 40.70
N LEU A 387 17.77 -5.85 40.66
CA LEU A 387 16.98 -6.86 39.97
C LEU A 387 15.62 -7.10 40.67
N GLN A 388 15.56 -7.10 41.99
CA GLN A 388 14.29 -7.19 42.70
C GLN A 388 13.41 -5.97 42.47
N SER A 389 13.98 -4.76 42.57
CA SER A 389 13.22 -3.54 42.29
C SER A 389 12.81 -3.42 40.82
N ALA A 390 13.65 -3.85 39.88
CA ALA A 390 13.29 -3.91 38.46
C ALA A 390 12.18 -4.95 38.18
N PHE A 391 12.23 -6.10 38.89
CA PHE A 391 11.19 -7.12 38.82
C PHE A 391 9.86 -6.63 39.41
N GLU A 392 9.90 -5.97 40.57
CA GLU A 392 8.71 -5.38 41.19
C GLU A 392 8.10 -4.28 40.32
N ASN A 393 8.92 -3.40 39.76
CA ASN A 393 8.48 -2.38 38.84
C ASN A 393 7.85 -2.98 37.56
N SER A 394 8.43 -4.04 37.00
CA SER A 394 7.88 -4.75 35.85
C SER A 394 6.55 -5.44 36.16
N LEU A 395 6.36 -5.93 37.39
CA LEU A 395 5.08 -6.49 37.87
C LEU A 395 4.00 -5.40 38.03
N VAL A 396 4.40 -4.20 38.52
CA VAL A 396 3.49 -3.05 38.63
C VAL A 396 3.06 -2.58 37.25
N GLU A 397 4.02 -2.40 36.31
CA GLU A 397 3.73 -2.04 34.91
C GLU A 397 2.83 -3.10 34.23
N ALA A 398 3.10 -4.38 34.42
CA ALA A 398 2.26 -5.44 33.88
C ALA A 398 0.82 -5.41 34.42
N LYS A 399 0.66 -5.13 35.73
CA LYS A 399 -0.66 -4.95 36.35
C LYS A 399 -1.39 -3.72 35.83
N GLU A 400 -0.68 -2.58 35.62
CA GLU A 400 -1.27 -1.37 35.04
C GLU A 400 -1.68 -1.57 33.58
N VAL A 401 -0.85 -2.26 32.78
CA VAL A 401 -1.19 -2.61 31.39
C VAL A 401 -2.40 -3.52 31.34
N HIS A 402 -2.47 -4.51 32.23
CA HIS A 402 -3.61 -5.41 32.33
C HIS A 402 -4.89 -4.68 32.77
N GLN A 403 -4.81 -3.78 33.77
CA GLN A 403 -5.94 -2.93 34.17
C GLN A 403 -6.40 -1.99 33.07
N LYS A 404 -5.46 -1.37 32.32
CA LYS A 404 -5.79 -0.52 31.16
C LYS A 404 -6.42 -1.33 30.01
N SER A 405 -6.01 -2.58 29.83
CA SER A 405 -6.62 -3.50 28.85
C SER A 405 -8.05 -3.85 29.25
N LEU A 406 -8.27 -4.24 30.52
CA LEU A 406 -9.60 -4.55 31.07
C LEU A 406 -10.53 -3.32 31.02
N ALA A 407 -10.02 -2.12 31.33
CA ALA A 407 -10.79 -0.88 31.22
C ALA A 407 -11.19 -0.56 29.79
N LYS A 408 -10.29 -0.77 28.80
CA LYS A 408 -10.61 -0.62 27.37
C LYS A 408 -11.66 -1.63 26.90
N GLU A 409 -11.56 -2.85 27.36
CA GLU A 409 -12.52 -3.91 27.01
C GLU A 409 -13.90 -3.64 27.62
N ALA A 410 -13.94 -3.19 28.89
CA ALA A 410 -15.17 -2.74 29.55
C ALA A 410 -15.81 -1.54 28.83
N LEU A 411 -15.01 -0.57 28.39
CA LEU A 411 -15.49 0.61 27.65
C LEU A 411 -16.04 0.22 26.26
N LYS A 412 -15.42 -0.75 25.62
CA LYS A 412 -15.88 -1.31 24.34
C LYS A 412 -17.22 -2.02 24.51
N THR A 413 -17.34 -2.89 25.53
CA THR A 413 -18.59 -3.58 25.85
C THR A 413 -19.70 -2.60 26.24
N GLN A 414 -19.35 -1.50 26.92
CA GLN A 414 -20.32 -0.48 27.29
C GLN A 414 -20.84 0.28 26.05
N ARG A 415 -19.97 0.60 25.10
CA ARG A 415 -20.37 1.22 23.80
C ARG A 415 -21.25 0.26 22.97
N GLU A 416 -20.89 -1.01 22.89
CA GLU A 416 -21.68 -2.02 22.21
C GLU A 416 -23.06 -2.18 22.85
N LEU A 417 -23.16 -2.11 24.19
CA LEU A 417 -24.45 -2.10 24.92
C LEU A 417 -25.26 -0.82 24.69
N GLU A 418 -24.60 0.35 24.57
CA GLU A 418 -25.26 1.61 24.23
C GLU A 418 -25.76 1.60 22.77
N GLU A 419 -25.00 1.05 21.83
CA GLU A 419 -25.43 0.86 20.44
C GLU A 419 -26.64 -0.10 20.35
N ILE A 420 -26.63 -1.21 21.09
CA ILE A 420 -27.76 -2.14 21.16
C ILE A 420 -29.01 -1.45 21.74
N LYS A 421 -28.85 -0.65 22.81
CA LYS A 421 -29.95 0.11 23.41
C LYS A 421 -30.48 1.17 22.45
N ASN A 422 -29.61 1.87 21.72
CA ASN A 422 -30.01 2.87 20.74
C ASN A 422 -30.74 2.24 19.54
N ASN A 423 -30.27 1.07 19.09
CA ASN A 423 -30.95 0.30 18.04
C ASN A 423 -32.28 -0.25 18.53
N ALA A 424 -32.38 -0.76 19.74
CA ALA A 424 -33.64 -1.21 20.33
C ALA A 424 -34.67 -0.06 20.46
N ASN A 425 -34.21 1.13 20.86
CA ASN A 425 -35.04 2.34 20.91
C ASN A 425 -35.47 2.79 19.51
N ALA A 426 -34.63 2.63 18.50
CA ALA A 426 -34.98 2.92 17.10
C ALA A 426 -36.02 1.96 16.57
N ASP A 427 -35.91 0.67 16.88
CA ASP A 427 -36.91 -0.35 16.49
C ASP A 427 -38.30 -0.11 17.18
N GLU A 428 -38.26 0.35 18.43
CA GLU A 428 -39.48 0.71 19.17
C GLU A 428 -40.12 1.97 18.61
N LEU A 429 -39.34 2.96 18.21
CA LEU A 429 -39.82 4.16 17.52
C LEU A 429 -40.40 3.86 16.15
N ILE A 430 -39.75 2.96 15.39
CA ILE A 430 -40.25 2.48 14.09
C ILE A 430 -41.56 1.68 14.27
N LEU A 431 -41.64 0.86 15.31
CA LEU A 431 -42.86 0.08 15.62
C LEU A 431 -44.02 1.00 16.03
N ASN A 432 -43.76 2.07 16.79
CA ASN A 432 -44.75 3.06 17.19
C ASN A 432 -45.18 3.95 16.01
N ALA A 433 -44.22 4.36 15.16
CA ALA A 433 -44.57 5.07 13.91
C ALA A 433 -45.40 4.23 12.95
N LYS A 434 -45.13 2.91 12.85
CA LYS A 434 -45.95 1.99 12.06
C LYS A 434 -47.38 1.80 12.65
N LYS A 435 -47.55 1.91 13.96
CA LYS A 435 -48.87 1.88 14.62
C LYS A 435 -49.67 3.16 14.39
N GLU A 436 -49.01 4.30 14.32
CA GLU A 436 -49.65 5.58 13.99
C GLU A 436 -50.07 5.68 12.52
N ILE A 437 -49.30 5.10 11.60
CA ILE A 437 -49.55 5.09 10.16
C ILE A 437 -50.78 4.18 9.81
N ASN A 438 -51.02 3.12 10.58
CA ASN A 438 -52.16 2.23 10.34
C ASN A 438 -53.51 2.82 10.82
N ASN A 439 -53.51 4.00 11.40
CA ASN A 439 -54.74 4.68 11.85
C ASN A 439 -55.18 5.84 10.96
N ASP A 440 -54.39 6.20 9.92
CA ASP A 440 -54.78 7.22 8.95
C ASP A 440 -54.65 6.67 7.52
N GLU A 441 -55.74 6.30 6.90
CA GLU A 441 -55.84 5.95 5.48
C GLU A 441 -55.70 7.22 4.62
N SER A 442 -54.47 7.69 4.38
CA SER A 442 -54.17 8.57 3.24
C SER A 442 -52.73 8.36 2.81
N GLU A 443 -52.52 8.23 1.51
CA GLU A 443 -51.26 8.01 0.82
C GLU A 443 -50.11 8.84 1.41
N PHE A 444 -49.20 8.17 2.16
CA PHE A 444 -48.02 8.79 2.71
C PHE A 444 -46.77 8.17 2.06
N ASP A 445 -46.03 9.00 1.32
CA ASP A 445 -44.78 8.60 0.70
C ASP A 445 -43.69 8.45 1.75
N MET A 446 -43.36 7.19 2.07
CA MET A 446 -42.36 6.81 3.08
C MET A 446 -40.94 7.20 2.74
N GLU A 447 -40.57 7.31 1.47
CA GLU A 447 -39.20 7.72 1.05
C GLU A 447 -38.97 9.21 1.32
N ALA A 448 -39.93 10.05 1.05
CA ALA A 448 -39.87 11.49 1.31
C ALA A 448 -39.83 11.83 2.82
N PHE A 449 -40.44 11.01 3.67
CA PHE A 449 -40.43 11.22 5.12
C PHE A 449 -39.09 10.85 5.76
N VAL A 450 -38.45 9.80 5.31
CA VAL A 450 -37.15 9.34 5.82
C VAL A 450 -36.02 10.31 5.40
N GLU A 451 -36.06 10.81 4.17
CA GLU A 451 -35.06 11.81 3.70
C GLU A 451 -35.14 13.13 4.47
N LYS A 452 -36.34 13.60 4.80
CA LYS A 452 -36.52 14.89 5.49
C LYS A 452 -36.17 14.87 6.98
N LYS A 453 -36.20 13.70 7.64
CA LYS A 453 -36.00 13.59 9.09
C LYS A 453 -34.61 13.13 9.49
N TYR A 454 -33.87 12.48 8.60
CA TYR A 454 -32.56 11.89 8.92
C TYR A 454 -31.37 12.39 8.07
N PHE A 455 -31.64 13.19 7.02
CA PHE A 455 -30.59 13.72 6.15
C PHE A 455 -30.60 15.26 6.00
N ALA A 456 -31.42 15.96 6.78
CA ALA A 456 -31.40 17.42 6.89
C ALA A 456 -30.75 17.80 8.24
N GLY A 457 -29.41 17.66 8.29
CA GLY A 457 -28.57 18.10 9.40
C GLY A 457 -27.11 18.21 8.97
#